data_3372601a6594427744751890160f7f5f
#
_entry.id   3372601a6594427744751890160f7f5f
#
_cell.length_a   1.000
_cell.length_b   1.000
_cell.length_c   1.000
_cell.angle_alpha   90.00
_cell.angle_beta   90.00
_cell.angle_gamma   90.00
#
_symmetry.space_group_name_H-M   'P 1'
#
loop_
_entity.id
_entity.type
_entity.pdbx_description
1 polymer ?
#
loop_
_entity_poly.entity_id
_entity_poly.type
_entity_poly.pdbx_seq_one_letter_code
_entity_poly.pdbx_strand_id
1 'polypeptide(L)'
;MNLKSIVIGFVLSVFVLSACVSSSAKTPEEKDLAAYLLVYFNDPTHSLFFALSQDGYSFTAVNDAQPIMAGDTIATQKGIRDPHITRGPDGAFYIAMTDLHVFGRRAGYRDTEWERDGEEYGWGNNRGFVLMKSFDLINWTRSNVWIENIYPHLNVACAWAPQTIYDAQADKMMLYFTMRLGNGKTKMYYAYTDDDFTTLVSEPQLIFEYPDPDIQVLDADITPLPDGSFVMMYVAQDGPAQIKMAKSDRINGGYVYEPDKVDFERGSCEAPNVWKRNGEDKWVLMYDVFSIRPHNFGFVETTDFKNFTHLGRFNEGVMKTTNFTTPKHGAIISLTKKEADRLAKHWGLDMKF
;
A
#
# COMPACT_ATOMS: atom_id res chain seq x y z
N MET A 1 -39.46 -50.01 -58.27
CA MET A 1 -39.00 -48.59 -58.05
C MET A 1 -39.28 -48.23 -56.64
N ASN A 2 -38.26 -48.24 -55.74
CA ASN A 2 -38.38 -47.96 -54.31
C ASN A 2 -37.90 -46.53 -54.02
N LEU A 3 -38.83 -45.69 -53.63
CA LEU A 3 -38.47 -44.36 -53.07
C LEU A 3 -38.02 -44.52 -51.59
N LYS A 4 -36.77 -44.17 -51.31
CA LYS A 4 -36.28 -44.06 -49.98
C LYS A 4 -36.52 -42.59 -49.46
N SER A 5 -37.34 -42.47 -48.44
CA SER A 5 -37.54 -41.18 -47.70
C SER A 5 -36.34 -40.89 -46.86
N ILE A 6 -35.72 -39.73 -47.04
CA ILE A 6 -34.65 -39.20 -46.20
C ILE A 6 -35.31 -38.29 -45.11
N VAL A 7 -35.22 -38.68 -43.85
CA VAL A 7 -35.62 -37.87 -42.72
C VAL A 7 -34.40 -37.05 -42.31
N ILE A 8 -34.47 -35.72 -42.49
CA ILE A 8 -33.46 -34.78 -41.99
C ILE A 8 -33.87 -34.36 -40.58
N GLY A 9 -33.15 -34.87 -39.60
CA GLY A 9 -33.31 -34.45 -38.22
C GLY A 9 -32.63 -33.11 -37.99
N PHE A 10 -33.40 -32.06 -37.64
CA PHE A 10 -32.89 -30.77 -37.17
C PHE A 10 -32.53 -30.91 -35.70
N VAL A 11 -31.23 -30.86 -35.38
CA VAL A 11 -30.75 -30.75 -34.01
C VAL A 11 -30.74 -29.26 -33.65
N LEU A 12 -31.67 -28.85 -32.79
CA LEU A 12 -31.76 -27.51 -32.24
C LEU A 12 -30.76 -27.43 -31.06
N SER A 13 -29.57 -26.88 -31.28
CA SER A 13 -28.61 -26.58 -30.21
C SER A 13 -29.07 -25.32 -29.47
N VAL A 14 -29.62 -25.51 -28.28
CA VAL A 14 -29.91 -24.41 -27.36
C VAL A 14 -28.59 -23.95 -26.73
N PHE A 15 -28.04 -22.85 -27.22
CA PHE A 15 -26.98 -22.14 -26.52
C PHE A 15 -27.58 -21.44 -25.28
N VAL A 16 -27.36 -21.97 -24.10
CA VAL A 16 -27.62 -21.28 -22.84
C VAL A 16 -26.47 -20.27 -22.67
N LEU A 17 -26.70 -19.00 -23.05
CA LEU A 17 -25.85 -17.91 -22.63
C LEU A 17 -26.01 -17.74 -21.10
N SER A 18 -25.06 -18.28 -20.35
CA SER A 18 -24.89 -17.94 -18.96
C SER A 18 -24.42 -16.47 -18.91
N ALA A 19 -25.35 -15.54 -18.74
CA ALA A 19 -25.01 -14.17 -18.41
C ALA A 19 -24.40 -14.18 -17.01
N CYS A 20 -23.06 -14.15 -16.94
CA CYS A 20 -22.38 -13.73 -15.72
C CYS A 20 -22.79 -12.28 -15.43
N VAL A 21 -23.79 -12.08 -14.60
CA VAL A 21 -24.07 -10.80 -13.98
C VAL A 21 -22.90 -10.56 -13.03
N SER A 22 -21.86 -9.87 -13.49
CA SER A 22 -20.88 -9.28 -12.62
C SER A 22 -21.60 -8.17 -11.86
N SER A 23 -22.07 -8.46 -10.65
CA SER A 23 -22.44 -7.39 -9.72
C SER A 23 -21.13 -6.67 -9.42
N SER A 24 -20.89 -5.50 -10.05
CA SER A 24 -19.83 -4.62 -9.59
C SER A 24 -20.08 -4.38 -8.08
N ALA A 25 -19.16 -4.85 -7.25
CA ALA A 25 -19.25 -4.61 -5.83
C ALA A 25 -19.16 -3.10 -5.63
N LYS A 26 -20.28 -2.51 -5.23
CA LYS A 26 -20.35 -1.05 -5.01
C LYS A 26 -19.42 -0.70 -3.85
N THR A 27 -18.61 0.34 -3.99
CA THR A 27 -17.82 0.88 -2.88
C THR A 27 -18.74 1.12 -1.69
N PRO A 28 -18.43 0.60 -0.49
CA PRO A 28 -19.28 0.77 0.68
C PRO A 28 -19.40 2.25 1.05
N GLU A 29 -20.58 2.63 1.53
CA GLU A 29 -20.79 3.95 2.12
C GLU A 29 -20.15 4.02 3.51
N GLU A 30 -19.83 5.21 4.01
CA GLU A 30 -19.19 5.39 5.33
C GLU A 30 -19.99 4.71 6.47
N LYS A 31 -21.31 4.75 6.41
CA LYS A 31 -22.20 4.09 7.40
C LYS A 31 -22.09 2.57 7.44
N ASP A 32 -21.53 1.95 6.39
CA ASP A 32 -21.35 0.51 6.28
C ASP A 32 -19.99 0.06 6.86
N LEU A 33 -19.10 1.01 7.16
CA LEU A 33 -17.78 0.75 7.71
C LEU A 33 -17.88 0.50 9.23
N ALA A 34 -17.27 -0.59 9.69
CA ALA A 34 -17.42 -1.06 11.07
C ALA A 34 -16.12 -1.58 11.70
N ALA A 35 -15.04 -1.62 10.96
CA ALA A 35 -13.76 -2.19 11.40
C ALA A 35 -12.61 -1.60 10.62
N TYR A 36 -11.38 -2.01 11.00
CA TYR A 36 -10.14 -1.59 10.34
C TYR A 36 -9.24 -2.80 10.12
N LEU A 37 -8.50 -2.75 9.00
CA LEU A 37 -7.44 -3.68 8.66
C LEU A 37 -6.13 -2.90 8.59
N LEU A 38 -5.15 -3.27 9.40
CA LEU A 38 -3.75 -2.88 9.25
C LEU A 38 -3.01 -3.95 8.45
N VAL A 39 -2.35 -3.55 7.36
CA VAL A 39 -1.35 -4.35 6.67
C VAL A 39 0.03 -3.83 7.07
N TYR A 40 0.99 -4.74 7.35
CA TYR A 40 2.34 -4.35 7.76
C TYR A 40 3.35 -5.45 7.43
N PHE A 41 4.63 -5.13 7.52
CA PHE A 41 5.71 -6.13 7.49
C PHE A 41 6.57 -6.03 8.75
N ASN A 42 7.54 -6.92 8.90
CA ASN A 42 8.59 -6.82 9.91
C ASN A 42 9.97 -7.19 9.33
N ASP A 43 11.01 -6.67 9.92
CA ASP A 43 12.39 -6.91 9.48
C ASP A 43 12.84 -8.38 9.56
N PRO A 44 12.43 -9.19 10.57
CA PRO A 44 12.88 -10.58 10.65
C PRO A 44 12.45 -11.46 9.47
N THR A 45 11.26 -11.24 8.92
CA THR A 45 10.69 -12.14 7.90
C THR A 45 10.50 -11.50 6.54
N HIS A 46 10.47 -10.15 6.45
CA HIS A 46 10.12 -9.42 5.21
C HIS A 46 8.87 -9.99 4.54
N SER A 47 7.83 -10.27 5.34
CA SER A 47 6.59 -10.93 4.94
C SER A 47 5.39 -10.05 5.21
N LEU A 48 4.25 -10.35 4.59
CA LEU A 48 3.01 -9.60 4.74
C LEU A 48 2.21 -10.11 5.93
N PHE A 49 1.81 -9.18 6.82
CA PHE A 49 0.98 -9.43 7.99
C PHE A 49 -0.30 -8.61 7.92
N PHE A 50 -1.38 -9.15 8.51
CA PHE A 50 -2.63 -8.46 8.71
C PHE A 50 -2.98 -8.38 10.20
N ALA A 51 -3.56 -7.26 10.63
CA ALA A 51 -4.17 -7.11 11.95
C ALA A 51 -5.52 -6.42 11.84
N LEU A 52 -6.50 -6.87 12.60
CA LEU A 52 -7.87 -6.34 12.65
C LEU A 52 -8.09 -5.50 13.88
N SER A 53 -8.96 -4.50 13.76
CA SER A 53 -9.44 -3.66 14.86
C SER A 53 -10.91 -3.33 14.70
N GLN A 54 -11.66 -3.32 15.81
CA GLN A 54 -13.07 -2.87 15.86
C GLN A 54 -13.15 -1.34 16.01
N ASP A 55 -12.25 -0.78 16.81
CA ASP A 55 -12.32 0.60 17.28
C ASP A 55 -11.28 1.53 16.61
N GLY A 56 -10.35 0.95 15.81
CA GLY A 56 -9.22 1.67 15.22
C GLY A 56 -8.17 2.10 16.24
N TYR A 57 -8.23 1.57 17.47
CA TYR A 57 -7.23 1.80 18.53
C TYR A 57 -6.50 0.53 18.92
N SER A 58 -7.22 -0.61 19.01
CA SER A 58 -6.67 -1.89 19.45
C SER A 58 -6.62 -2.86 18.28
N PHE A 59 -5.43 -3.27 17.87
CA PHE A 59 -5.19 -4.15 16.73
C PHE A 59 -4.74 -5.53 17.19
N THR A 60 -5.33 -6.56 16.59
CA THR A 60 -5.00 -7.98 16.80
C THR A 60 -4.57 -8.59 15.48
N ALA A 61 -3.34 -9.09 15.40
CA ALA A 61 -2.86 -9.79 14.22
C ALA A 61 -3.63 -11.09 14.01
N VAL A 62 -4.02 -11.35 12.77
CA VAL A 62 -4.63 -12.62 12.36
C VAL A 62 -3.56 -13.71 12.23
N ASN A 63 -3.98 -14.97 11.96
CA ASN A 63 -3.07 -16.10 11.74
C ASN A 63 -2.08 -16.31 12.89
N ASP A 64 -2.51 -16.14 14.14
CA ASP A 64 -1.66 -16.25 15.33
C ASP A 64 -0.38 -15.39 15.24
N ALA A 65 -0.49 -14.21 14.69
CA ALA A 65 0.61 -13.29 14.41
C ALA A 65 1.72 -13.88 13.51
N GLN A 66 1.39 -14.90 12.71
CA GLN A 66 2.25 -15.37 11.62
C GLN A 66 1.94 -14.59 10.32
N PRO A 67 2.87 -14.55 9.36
CA PRO A 67 2.61 -13.93 8.07
C PRO A 67 1.38 -14.55 7.38
N ILE A 68 0.57 -13.72 6.73
CA ILE A 68 -0.47 -14.23 5.81
C ILE A 68 0.13 -14.66 4.47
N MET A 69 1.28 -14.06 4.10
CA MET A 69 2.06 -14.44 2.92
C MET A 69 3.56 -14.27 3.21
N ALA A 70 4.32 -15.30 2.95
CA ALA A 70 5.77 -15.29 3.12
C ALA A 70 6.43 -14.49 1.99
N GLY A 71 7.28 -13.52 2.34
CA GLY A 71 7.92 -12.64 1.37
C GLY A 71 8.82 -13.37 0.37
N ASP A 72 9.50 -14.44 0.79
CA ASP A 72 10.36 -15.25 -0.07
C ASP A 72 9.60 -16.06 -1.14
N THR A 73 8.28 -16.21 -0.98
CA THR A 73 7.40 -16.89 -1.94
C THR A 73 6.73 -15.93 -2.92
N ILE A 74 6.49 -14.68 -2.53
CA ILE A 74 5.75 -13.71 -3.35
C ILE A 74 6.65 -12.68 -4.04
N ALA A 75 7.82 -12.40 -3.49
CA ALA A 75 8.76 -11.40 -4.01
C ALA A 75 9.91 -12.06 -4.80
N THR A 76 10.34 -11.41 -5.87
CA THR A 76 11.49 -11.86 -6.67
C THR A 76 12.78 -11.76 -5.86
N GLN A 77 12.92 -10.68 -5.07
CA GLN A 77 14.06 -10.47 -4.17
C GLN A 77 13.91 -11.15 -2.81
N LYS A 78 12.97 -12.10 -2.70
CA LYS A 78 12.80 -12.95 -1.50
C LYS A 78 12.35 -12.19 -0.25
N GLY A 79 11.73 -11.06 -0.40
CA GLY A 79 11.18 -10.27 0.70
C GLY A 79 10.33 -9.12 0.20
N ILE A 80 9.31 -8.76 0.97
CA ILE A 80 8.53 -7.54 0.74
C ILE A 80 8.76 -6.54 1.85
N ARG A 81 8.60 -5.27 1.49
CA ARG A 81 8.56 -4.15 2.43
C ARG A 81 7.39 -3.24 2.09
N ASP A 82 7.08 -2.35 3.01
CA ASP A 82 6.24 -1.18 2.80
C ASP A 82 4.86 -1.49 2.20
N PRO A 83 4.10 -2.47 2.76
CA PRO A 83 2.79 -2.81 2.20
C PRO A 83 1.81 -1.66 2.37
N HIS A 84 1.16 -1.28 1.28
CA HIS A 84 0.04 -0.36 1.26
C HIS A 84 -1.20 -1.05 0.73
N ILE A 85 -2.36 -0.74 1.29
CA ILE A 85 -3.66 -1.27 0.85
C ILE A 85 -4.66 -0.15 0.58
N THR A 86 -5.40 -0.26 -0.51
CA THR A 86 -6.54 0.61 -0.81
C THR A 86 -7.70 -0.18 -1.40
N ARG A 87 -8.89 0.43 -1.39
CA ARG A 87 -10.08 -0.09 -2.07
C ARG A 87 -10.29 0.69 -3.36
N GLY A 88 -10.40 -0.02 -4.48
CA GLY A 88 -10.73 0.58 -5.77
C GLY A 88 -12.23 0.82 -5.99
N PRO A 89 -12.60 1.52 -7.06
CA PRO A 89 -13.98 1.81 -7.41
C PRO A 89 -14.78 0.57 -7.82
N ASP A 90 -14.08 -0.50 -8.24
CA ASP A 90 -14.66 -1.81 -8.54
C ASP A 90 -14.95 -2.66 -7.29
N GLY A 91 -14.66 -2.12 -6.10
CA GLY A 91 -14.81 -2.79 -4.81
C GLY A 91 -13.70 -3.78 -4.48
N ALA A 92 -12.70 -3.95 -5.36
CA ALA A 92 -11.53 -4.77 -5.07
C ALA A 92 -10.57 -4.04 -4.11
N PHE A 93 -9.75 -4.85 -3.44
CA PHE A 93 -8.61 -4.38 -2.63
C PHE A 93 -7.34 -4.52 -3.44
N TYR A 94 -6.50 -3.51 -3.37
CA TYR A 94 -5.24 -3.40 -4.07
C TYR A 94 -4.12 -3.26 -3.05
N ILE A 95 -3.16 -4.18 -3.08
CA ILE A 95 -1.94 -4.10 -2.25
C ILE A 95 -0.74 -3.87 -3.18
N ALA A 96 0.06 -2.86 -2.84
CA ALA A 96 1.35 -2.63 -3.46
C ALA A 96 2.45 -2.73 -2.39
N MET A 97 3.58 -3.36 -2.74
CA MET A 97 4.70 -3.60 -1.83
C MET A 97 6.03 -3.43 -2.56
N THR A 98 7.04 -2.96 -1.86
CA THR A 98 8.43 -2.97 -2.36
C THR A 98 8.92 -4.41 -2.46
N ASP A 99 9.42 -4.82 -3.63
CA ASP A 99 10.11 -6.10 -3.82
C ASP A 99 11.57 -5.93 -3.38
N LEU A 100 11.86 -6.18 -2.10
CA LEU A 100 13.20 -6.05 -1.53
C LEU A 100 13.34 -6.80 -0.20
N HIS A 101 14.41 -7.61 -0.08
CA HIS A 101 14.88 -8.15 1.18
C HIS A 101 16.22 -7.47 1.55
N VAL A 102 16.23 -6.48 2.44
CA VAL A 102 17.44 -5.71 2.77
C VAL A 102 18.55 -6.57 3.41
N PHE A 103 18.20 -7.67 4.03
CA PHE A 103 19.15 -8.64 4.62
C PHE A 103 19.35 -9.88 3.75
N GLY A 104 19.07 -9.80 2.44
CA GLY A 104 19.07 -10.94 1.52
C GLY A 104 20.41 -11.69 1.46
N ARG A 105 21.55 -10.98 1.54
CA ARG A 105 22.88 -11.60 1.64
C ARG A 105 23.01 -12.42 2.92
N ARG A 106 22.66 -11.86 4.06
CA ARG A 106 22.71 -12.56 5.36
C ARG A 106 21.76 -13.75 5.41
N ALA A 107 20.64 -13.66 4.71
CA ALA A 107 19.66 -14.74 4.59
C ALA A 107 20.04 -15.81 3.56
N GLY A 108 21.15 -15.63 2.82
CA GLY A 108 21.62 -16.58 1.81
C GLY A 108 20.88 -16.54 0.48
N TYR A 109 20.13 -15.48 0.21
CA TYR A 109 19.37 -15.34 -1.04
C TYR A 109 20.18 -14.76 -2.19
N ARG A 110 21.32 -14.09 -1.90
CA ARG A 110 22.23 -13.49 -2.90
C ARG A 110 23.62 -13.28 -2.31
N ASP A 111 24.59 -13.03 -3.18
CA ASP A 111 26.00 -12.83 -2.79
C ASP A 111 26.31 -11.39 -2.40
N THR A 112 25.57 -10.41 -2.95
CA THR A 112 25.74 -8.99 -2.69
C THR A 112 24.84 -8.49 -1.57
N GLU A 113 25.19 -7.35 -0.94
CA GLU A 113 24.32 -6.68 0.04
C GLU A 113 22.97 -6.29 -0.60
N TRP A 114 23.03 -5.74 -1.81
CA TRP A 114 21.86 -5.29 -2.57
C TRP A 114 21.69 -6.10 -3.85
N GLU A 115 20.59 -5.89 -4.56
CA GLU A 115 20.26 -6.60 -5.79
C GLU A 115 21.28 -6.36 -6.91
N ARG A 116 21.86 -5.15 -6.95
CA ARG A 116 22.83 -4.71 -7.95
C ARG A 116 24.01 -4.00 -7.26
N ASP A 117 25.00 -3.62 -8.05
CA ASP A 117 26.16 -2.90 -7.57
C ASP A 117 25.78 -1.58 -6.86
N GLY A 118 26.25 -1.41 -5.61
CA GLY A 118 25.93 -0.24 -4.79
C GLY A 118 26.70 1.02 -5.19
N GLU A 119 27.84 0.90 -5.90
CA GLU A 119 28.57 2.07 -6.42
C GLU A 119 27.82 2.70 -7.60
N GLU A 120 27.23 1.86 -8.46
CA GLU A 120 26.47 2.32 -9.62
C GLU A 120 25.04 2.75 -9.26
N TYR A 121 24.34 1.97 -8.43
CA TYR A 121 22.92 2.13 -8.15
C TYR A 121 22.61 2.70 -6.77
N GLY A 122 23.61 2.91 -5.93
CA GLY A 122 23.44 3.42 -4.58
C GLY A 122 22.89 2.39 -3.58
N TRP A 123 22.77 2.83 -2.34
CA TRP A 123 22.24 2.03 -1.24
C TRP A 123 20.79 1.61 -1.47
N GLY A 124 20.44 0.40 -1.03
CA GLY A 124 19.07 -0.08 -1.02
C GLY A 124 18.45 -0.28 -2.40
N ASN A 125 19.27 -0.46 -3.45
CA ASN A 125 18.73 -0.65 -4.79
C ASN A 125 17.83 -1.90 -4.87
N ASN A 126 16.76 -1.79 -5.65
CA ASN A 126 15.82 -2.85 -5.96
C ASN A 126 15.26 -2.67 -7.38
N ARG A 127 14.46 -3.64 -7.87
CA ARG A 127 13.99 -3.61 -9.26
C ARG A 127 12.55 -3.16 -9.42
N GLY A 128 11.71 -3.24 -8.37
CA GLY A 128 10.31 -2.86 -8.49
C GLY A 128 9.43 -3.34 -7.37
N PHE A 129 8.22 -3.80 -7.73
CA PHE A 129 7.10 -4.00 -6.82
C PHE A 129 6.49 -5.38 -6.91
N VAL A 130 5.81 -5.77 -5.82
CA VAL A 130 4.80 -6.82 -5.80
C VAL A 130 3.43 -6.16 -5.75
N LEU A 131 2.60 -6.39 -6.77
CA LEU A 131 1.24 -5.89 -6.88
C LEU A 131 0.25 -7.04 -6.68
N MET A 132 -0.81 -6.81 -5.90
CA MET A 132 -1.81 -7.81 -5.60
C MET A 132 -3.22 -7.21 -5.62
N LYS A 133 -4.19 -7.97 -6.17
CA LYS A 133 -5.61 -7.58 -6.22
C LYS A 133 -6.49 -8.69 -5.66
N SER A 134 -7.52 -8.33 -4.88
CA SER A 134 -8.47 -9.26 -4.27
C SER A 134 -9.85 -8.64 -4.13
N PHE A 135 -10.91 -9.44 -4.30
CA PHE A 135 -12.29 -9.04 -4.00
C PHE A 135 -12.77 -9.49 -2.62
N ASP A 136 -11.95 -10.23 -1.89
CA ASP A 136 -12.36 -10.84 -0.63
C ASP A 136 -11.31 -10.81 0.49
N LEU A 137 -10.13 -10.22 0.25
CA LEU A 137 -8.99 -10.17 1.18
C LEU A 137 -8.35 -11.54 1.51
N ILE A 138 -8.79 -12.61 0.84
CA ILE A 138 -8.35 -13.99 1.06
C ILE A 138 -7.67 -14.53 -0.21
N ASN A 139 -8.35 -14.40 -1.34
CA ASN A 139 -7.86 -14.87 -2.62
C ASN A 139 -7.26 -13.69 -3.41
N TRP A 140 -6.00 -13.79 -3.74
CA TRP A 140 -5.24 -12.73 -4.36
C TRP A 140 -4.68 -13.14 -5.72
N THR A 141 -4.85 -12.30 -6.73
CA THR A 141 -3.98 -12.31 -7.91
C THR A 141 -2.68 -11.59 -7.56
N ARG A 142 -1.59 -11.89 -8.26
CA ARG A 142 -0.28 -11.28 -8.00
C ARG A 142 0.50 -11.06 -9.28
N SER A 143 1.20 -9.94 -9.34
CA SER A 143 2.21 -9.64 -10.34
C SER A 143 3.47 -9.04 -9.70
N ASN A 144 4.64 -9.39 -10.24
CA ASN A 144 5.90 -8.74 -9.91
C ASN A 144 6.27 -7.80 -11.05
N VAL A 145 6.37 -6.50 -10.77
CA VAL A 145 6.57 -5.45 -11.77
C VAL A 145 7.95 -4.85 -11.59
N TRP A 146 8.79 -4.97 -12.64
CA TRP A 146 10.09 -4.32 -12.69
C TRP A 146 10.02 -3.15 -13.68
N ILE A 147 10.20 -1.95 -13.18
CA ILE A 147 10.07 -0.73 -13.99
C ILE A 147 11.06 -0.74 -15.14
N GLU A 148 12.30 -1.20 -14.93
CA GLU A 148 13.33 -1.28 -15.98
C GLU A 148 12.99 -2.22 -17.13
N ASN A 149 12.15 -3.25 -16.87
CA ASN A 149 11.71 -4.16 -17.94
C ASN A 149 10.68 -3.50 -18.87
N ILE A 150 9.93 -2.52 -18.36
CA ILE A 150 8.91 -1.79 -19.11
C ILE A 150 9.52 -0.53 -19.73
N TYR A 151 10.37 0.18 -18.96
CA TYR A 151 10.99 1.47 -19.31
C TYR A 151 12.51 1.43 -19.11
N PRO A 152 13.27 0.66 -19.92
CA PRO A 152 14.71 0.42 -19.68
C PRO A 152 15.58 1.67 -19.79
N HIS A 153 15.11 2.71 -20.44
CA HIS A 153 15.83 3.98 -20.59
C HIS A 153 15.86 4.82 -19.29
N LEU A 154 15.05 4.50 -18.28
CA LEU A 154 14.97 5.29 -17.05
C LEU A 154 16.13 5.06 -16.09
N ASN A 155 16.94 4.01 -16.26
CA ASN A 155 18.04 3.65 -15.34
C ASN A 155 17.61 3.68 -13.86
N VAL A 156 16.49 3.00 -13.54
CA VAL A 156 15.90 2.99 -12.19
C VAL A 156 16.83 2.26 -11.22
N ALA A 157 17.28 2.94 -10.16
CA ALA A 157 18.11 2.35 -9.12
C ALA A 157 17.25 1.75 -7.99
N CYS A 158 16.24 2.46 -7.54
CA CYS A 158 15.28 1.93 -6.58
C CYS A 158 13.87 2.43 -6.88
N ALA A 159 12.89 1.63 -6.44
CA ALA A 159 11.48 1.97 -6.43
C ALA A 159 10.90 1.41 -5.11
N TRP A 160 10.64 2.32 -4.14
CA TRP A 160 10.27 1.96 -2.78
C TRP A 160 8.89 2.48 -2.40
N ALA A 161 8.32 1.86 -1.35
CA ALA A 161 7.11 2.29 -0.68
C ALA A 161 5.99 2.66 -1.66
N PRO A 162 5.61 1.73 -2.56
CA PRO A 162 4.53 2.00 -3.50
C PRO A 162 3.21 2.09 -2.76
N GLN A 163 2.45 3.12 -3.08
CA GLN A 163 1.09 3.29 -2.59
C GLN A 163 0.13 3.47 -3.75
N THR A 164 -1.15 3.23 -3.52
CA THR A 164 -2.18 3.24 -4.56
C THR A 164 -3.34 4.13 -4.18
N ILE A 165 -3.85 4.86 -5.16
CA ILE A 165 -5.07 5.65 -5.05
C ILE A 165 -5.80 5.64 -6.40
N TYR A 166 -7.13 5.69 -6.39
CA TYR A 166 -7.90 5.84 -7.62
C TYR A 166 -7.93 7.29 -8.07
N ASP A 167 -7.45 7.53 -9.29
CA ASP A 167 -7.58 8.82 -9.97
C ASP A 167 -8.86 8.83 -10.80
N ALA A 168 -9.91 9.47 -10.28
CA ALA A 168 -11.20 9.55 -10.94
C ALA A 168 -11.17 10.36 -12.25
N GLN A 169 -10.20 11.25 -12.44
CA GLN A 169 -10.05 12.02 -13.67
C GLN A 169 -9.44 11.17 -14.80
N ALA A 170 -8.48 10.32 -14.45
CA ALA A 170 -7.85 9.39 -15.39
C ALA A 170 -8.64 8.07 -15.55
N ASP A 171 -9.60 7.80 -14.66
CA ASP A 171 -10.32 6.52 -14.53
C ASP A 171 -9.36 5.32 -14.41
N LYS A 172 -8.34 5.48 -13.54
CA LYS A 172 -7.28 4.47 -13.34
C LYS A 172 -6.79 4.41 -11.91
N MET A 173 -6.30 3.25 -11.52
CA MET A 173 -5.48 3.13 -10.31
C MET A 173 -4.12 3.78 -10.56
N MET A 174 -3.81 4.80 -9.76
CA MET A 174 -2.51 5.47 -9.73
C MET A 174 -1.63 4.79 -8.68
N LEU A 175 -0.48 4.29 -9.11
CA LEU A 175 0.60 3.83 -8.24
C LEU A 175 1.58 4.99 -8.08
N TYR A 176 1.85 5.43 -6.85
CA TYR A 176 2.84 6.45 -6.57
C TYR A 176 3.87 5.92 -5.57
N PHE A 177 5.11 6.33 -5.72
CA PHE A 177 6.24 5.68 -5.06
C PHE A 177 7.48 6.57 -5.02
N THR A 178 8.35 6.27 -4.09
CA THR A 178 9.72 6.79 -4.06
C THR A 178 10.53 6.15 -5.19
N MET A 179 11.21 6.97 -6.00
CA MET A 179 12.12 6.44 -7.03
C MET A 179 13.44 7.22 -7.06
N ARG A 180 14.51 6.51 -7.39
CA ARG A 180 15.84 7.08 -7.65
C ARG A 180 16.33 6.59 -9.01
N LEU A 181 16.84 7.51 -9.81
CA LEU A 181 17.47 7.23 -11.08
C LEU A 181 19.00 7.23 -10.89
N GLY A 182 19.67 6.17 -11.31
CA GLY A 182 21.10 5.98 -11.03
C GLY A 182 21.42 6.16 -9.54
N ASN A 183 22.53 6.78 -9.20
CA ASN A 183 22.91 7.13 -7.83
C ASN A 183 22.50 8.56 -7.44
N GLY A 184 21.34 9.03 -7.93
CA GLY A 184 20.82 10.36 -7.65
C GLY A 184 20.05 10.44 -6.31
N LYS A 185 19.28 11.51 -6.15
CA LYS A 185 18.38 11.70 -5.00
C LYS A 185 17.03 11.02 -5.22
N THR A 186 16.43 10.53 -4.16
CA THR A 186 15.05 10.01 -4.20
C THR A 186 14.05 11.15 -4.33
N LYS A 187 13.05 10.95 -5.17
CA LYS A 187 11.91 11.83 -5.39
C LYS A 187 10.63 11.00 -5.47
N MET A 188 9.48 11.66 -5.41
CA MET A 188 8.19 10.98 -5.54
C MET A 188 7.76 10.96 -7.01
N TYR A 189 7.39 9.78 -7.48
CA TYR A 189 6.89 9.54 -8.84
C TYR A 189 5.54 8.83 -8.80
N TYR A 190 4.81 8.89 -9.91
CA TYR A 190 3.59 8.11 -10.11
C TYR A 190 3.55 7.50 -11.51
N ALA A 191 2.79 6.42 -11.64
CA ALA A 191 2.40 5.81 -12.90
C ALA A 191 0.99 5.22 -12.76
N TYR A 192 0.30 5.01 -13.88
CA TYR A 192 -0.97 4.31 -13.88
C TYR A 192 -0.77 2.82 -14.13
N THR A 193 -1.64 2.01 -13.53
CA THR A 193 -1.66 0.55 -13.74
C THR A 193 -2.75 0.16 -14.75
N ASP A 194 -2.66 -1.06 -15.26
CA ASP A 194 -3.77 -1.70 -15.96
C ASP A 194 -4.93 -2.04 -14.99
N ASP A 195 -6.10 -2.38 -15.53
CA ASP A 195 -7.31 -2.66 -14.76
C ASP A 195 -7.18 -3.94 -13.91
N ASP A 196 -6.33 -4.88 -14.32
CA ASP A 196 -6.04 -6.12 -13.59
C ASP A 196 -4.97 -5.94 -12.50
N PHE A 197 -4.36 -4.75 -12.41
CA PHE A 197 -3.29 -4.42 -11.47
C PHE A 197 -2.05 -5.33 -11.65
N THR A 198 -1.65 -5.55 -12.90
CA THR A 198 -0.57 -6.48 -13.24
C THR A 198 0.67 -5.81 -13.81
N THR A 199 0.54 -4.58 -14.34
CA THR A 199 1.65 -3.84 -14.95
C THR A 199 1.40 -2.33 -14.92
N LEU A 200 2.44 -1.55 -15.26
CA LEU A 200 2.31 -0.12 -15.50
C LEU A 200 1.92 0.13 -16.96
N VAL A 201 0.95 1.01 -17.19
CA VAL A 201 0.49 1.43 -18.53
C VAL A 201 0.90 2.86 -18.86
N SER A 202 1.55 3.57 -17.95
CA SER A 202 2.18 4.86 -18.19
C SER A 202 3.61 4.88 -17.63
N GLU A 203 4.48 5.63 -18.28
CA GLU A 203 5.83 5.88 -17.77
C GLU A 203 5.77 6.66 -16.45
N PRO A 204 6.64 6.34 -15.46
CA PRO A 204 6.75 7.09 -14.22
C PRO A 204 6.99 8.58 -14.45
N GLN A 205 6.15 9.42 -13.85
CA GLN A 205 6.24 10.87 -13.91
C GLN A 205 6.50 11.45 -12.52
N LEU A 206 7.25 12.54 -12.44
CA LEU A 206 7.52 13.24 -11.19
C LEU A 206 6.21 13.81 -10.64
N ILE A 207 5.85 13.46 -9.41
CA ILE A 207 4.69 14.00 -8.71
C ILE A 207 5.09 15.07 -7.70
N PHE A 208 6.24 14.86 -7.01
CA PHE A 208 6.76 15.79 -6.01
C PHE A 208 8.26 15.66 -5.82
N GLU A 209 8.93 16.80 -5.63
CA GLU A 209 10.28 16.93 -5.14
C GLU A 209 10.36 18.05 -4.09
N TYR A 210 11.30 17.96 -3.17
CA TYR A 210 11.53 19.01 -2.19
C TYR A 210 12.05 20.28 -2.87
N PRO A 211 11.73 21.49 -2.36
CA PRO A 211 12.21 22.75 -2.96
C PRO A 211 13.75 22.85 -3.08
N ASP A 212 14.48 22.25 -2.12
CA ASP A 212 15.91 22.03 -2.24
C ASP A 212 16.16 20.67 -2.91
N PRO A 213 16.71 20.62 -4.12
CA PRO A 213 16.89 19.38 -4.89
C PRO A 213 17.89 18.41 -4.26
N ASP A 214 18.71 18.85 -3.30
CA ASP A 214 19.64 18.00 -2.56
C ASP A 214 18.99 17.26 -1.39
N ILE A 215 17.79 17.63 -1.00
CA ILE A 215 17.00 16.94 0.02
C ILE A 215 16.24 15.77 -0.59
N GLN A 216 16.42 14.59 -0.03
CA GLN A 216 15.68 13.39 -0.41
C GLN A 216 14.26 13.40 0.19
N VAL A 217 13.29 12.94 -0.60
CA VAL A 217 11.93 12.68 -0.15
C VAL A 217 11.57 11.22 -0.37
N LEU A 218 10.79 10.66 0.56
CA LEU A 218 10.45 9.24 0.63
C LEU A 218 8.98 9.07 1.05
N ASP A 219 8.43 7.89 0.80
CA ASP A 219 7.26 7.33 1.48
C ASP A 219 6.06 8.30 1.54
N ALA A 220 5.51 8.68 0.40
CA ALA A 220 4.34 9.54 0.38
C ALA A 220 3.05 8.77 0.68
N ASP A 221 2.09 9.43 1.36
CA ASP A 221 0.70 9.02 1.48
C ASP A 221 -0.21 10.16 1.03
N ILE A 222 -1.07 9.92 0.04
CA ILE A 222 -1.99 10.92 -0.51
C ILE A 222 -3.39 10.68 0.01
N THR A 223 -3.93 11.67 0.70
CA THR A 223 -5.29 11.66 1.26
C THR A 223 -6.17 12.68 0.54
N PRO A 224 -7.29 12.26 -0.10
CA PRO A 224 -8.27 13.19 -0.63
C PRO A 224 -9.05 13.86 0.49
N LEU A 225 -9.31 15.16 0.35
CA LEU A 225 -10.09 15.96 1.29
C LEU A 225 -11.52 16.20 0.80
N PRO A 226 -12.48 16.48 1.72
CA PRO A 226 -13.88 16.72 1.35
C PRO A 226 -14.12 17.89 0.40
N ASP A 227 -13.20 18.85 0.35
CA ASP A 227 -13.25 20.01 -0.55
C ASP A 227 -12.72 19.72 -1.97
N GLY A 228 -12.28 18.48 -2.22
CA GLY A 228 -11.72 18.02 -3.48
C GLY A 228 -10.22 18.26 -3.65
N SER A 229 -9.55 18.85 -2.66
CA SER A 229 -8.10 18.98 -2.61
C SER A 229 -7.44 17.71 -2.06
N PHE A 230 -6.11 17.66 -2.07
CA PHE A 230 -5.30 16.53 -1.63
C PHE A 230 -4.23 16.98 -0.65
N VAL A 231 -4.01 16.16 0.37
CA VAL A 231 -2.86 16.25 1.27
C VAL A 231 -1.94 15.08 0.99
N MET A 232 -0.65 15.36 0.84
CA MET A 232 0.42 14.37 0.79
C MET A 232 1.22 14.47 2.09
N MET A 233 1.22 13.40 2.88
CA MET A 233 2.21 13.20 3.93
C MET A 233 3.44 12.53 3.32
N TYR A 234 4.63 12.97 3.66
CA TYR A 234 5.87 12.39 3.12
C TYR A 234 7.04 12.57 4.10
N VAL A 235 8.11 11.84 3.86
CA VAL A 235 9.35 11.98 4.61
C VAL A 235 10.29 12.95 3.89
N ALA A 236 10.81 13.96 4.61
CA ALA A 236 11.92 14.78 4.15
C ALA A 236 13.18 14.48 4.97
N GLN A 237 14.33 14.41 4.30
CA GLN A 237 15.65 14.23 4.93
C GLN A 237 16.42 15.56 4.97
N ASP A 238 15.77 16.60 5.45
CA ASP A 238 16.35 17.95 5.64
C ASP A 238 16.96 18.17 7.04
N GLY A 239 17.21 17.09 7.75
CA GLY A 239 17.71 16.93 9.09
C GLY A 239 17.51 15.48 9.52
N PRO A 240 17.06 15.19 10.74
CA PRO A 240 16.43 13.92 11.06
C PRO A 240 15.27 13.69 10.10
N ALA A 241 15.14 12.47 9.55
CA ALA A 241 13.98 12.12 8.70
C ALA A 241 12.68 12.34 9.48
N GLN A 242 11.78 13.17 8.98
CA GLN A 242 10.55 13.59 9.66
C GLN A 242 9.37 13.60 8.70
N ILE A 243 8.16 13.41 9.24
CA ILE A 243 6.95 13.47 8.44
C ILE A 243 6.57 14.94 8.22
N LYS A 244 6.46 15.31 6.96
CA LYS A 244 6.01 16.62 6.50
C LYS A 244 4.77 16.50 5.64
N MET A 245 4.21 17.63 5.28
CA MET A 245 2.96 17.72 4.51
C MET A 245 3.14 18.59 3.28
N ALA A 246 2.45 18.24 2.21
CA ALA A 246 2.26 19.09 1.03
C ALA A 246 0.78 19.06 0.60
N LYS A 247 0.30 20.12 -0.05
CA LYS A 247 -1.09 20.25 -0.48
C LYS A 247 -1.19 20.53 -1.97
N SER A 248 -2.25 20.01 -2.61
CA SER A 248 -2.52 20.22 -4.02
C SER A 248 -4.01 20.17 -4.32
N ASP A 249 -4.44 20.87 -5.40
CA ASP A 249 -5.77 20.72 -6.01
C ASP A 249 -5.81 19.59 -7.05
N ARG A 250 -4.70 18.88 -7.26
CA ARG A 250 -4.58 17.77 -8.22
C ARG A 250 -3.94 16.57 -7.57
N ILE A 251 -4.48 15.38 -7.85
CA ILE A 251 -3.99 14.13 -7.27
C ILE A 251 -2.56 13.80 -7.71
N ASN A 252 -2.19 14.14 -8.95
CA ASN A 252 -0.97 13.70 -9.63
C ASN A 252 0.07 14.81 -9.83
N GLY A 253 0.03 15.87 -9.02
CA GLY A 253 1.03 16.94 -9.09
C GLY A 253 0.57 18.27 -8.49
N GLY A 254 1.44 19.28 -8.56
CA GLY A 254 1.14 20.62 -8.05
C GLY A 254 1.21 20.75 -6.52
N TYR A 255 1.82 19.79 -5.85
CA TYR A 255 1.96 19.81 -4.39
C TYR A 255 2.88 20.93 -3.92
N VAL A 256 2.35 21.77 -3.03
CA VAL A 256 3.08 22.83 -2.35
C VAL A 256 3.42 22.36 -0.94
N TYR A 257 4.72 22.33 -0.62
CA TYR A 257 5.19 21.84 0.67
C TYR A 257 4.86 22.79 1.82
N GLU A 258 4.62 22.20 3.00
CA GLU A 258 4.54 22.91 4.27
C GLU A 258 5.86 22.67 5.03
N PRO A 259 6.49 23.72 5.59
CA PRO A 259 7.84 23.59 6.18
C PRO A 259 7.87 22.79 7.48
N ASP A 260 6.78 22.82 8.25
CA ASP A 260 6.73 22.24 9.58
C ASP A 260 6.50 20.72 9.52
N LYS A 261 7.12 20.01 10.46
CA LYS A 261 6.84 18.59 10.65
C LYS A 261 5.51 18.37 11.36
N VAL A 262 4.88 17.22 11.09
CA VAL A 262 3.61 16.84 11.70
C VAL A 262 3.74 15.70 12.74
N ASP A 263 4.87 14.99 12.75
CA ASP A 263 5.17 14.00 13.79
C ASP A 263 5.64 14.68 15.11
N PHE A 264 5.51 13.96 16.22
CA PHE A 264 5.92 14.43 17.55
C PHE A 264 7.22 13.79 18.04
N GLU A 265 7.92 13.09 17.18
CA GLU A 265 9.13 12.38 17.55
C GLU A 265 10.35 13.31 17.61
N ARG A 266 11.33 12.93 18.46
CA ARG A 266 12.62 13.61 18.52
C ARG A 266 13.63 13.03 17.55
N GLY A 267 13.44 11.77 17.19
CA GLY A 267 14.28 11.02 16.26
C GLY A 267 13.64 10.90 14.89
N SER A 268 14.24 10.08 14.05
CA SER A 268 13.80 9.89 12.68
C SER A 268 12.57 8.97 12.58
N CYS A 269 11.63 9.37 11.71
CA CYS A 269 10.42 8.66 11.34
C CYS A 269 10.36 8.46 9.82
N GLU A 270 9.58 7.46 9.39
CA GLU A 270 9.30 7.15 7.98
C GLU A 270 7.86 6.64 7.82
N ALA A 271 7.46 6.32 6.60
CA ALA A 271 6.24 5.55 6.34
C ALA A 271 4.94 6.17 6.84
N PRO A 272 4.60 7.41 6.49
CA PRO A 272 3.30 7.96 6.84
C PRO A 272 2.18 7.17 6.17
N ASN A 273 1.07 6.98 6.89
CA ASN A 273 -0.20 6.51 6.36
C ASN A 273 -1.35 7.17 7.09
N VAL A 274 -2.31 7.71 6.35
CA VAL A 274 -3.48 8.41 6.88
C VAL A 274 -4.75 7.63 6.62
N TRP A 275 -5.60 7.48 7.64
CA TRP A 275 -6.95 6.96 7.46
C TRP A 275 -7.98 7.80 8.19
N LYS A 276 -9.20 7.86 7.66
CA LYS A 276 -10.34 8.49 8.32
C LYS A 276 -10.94 7.53 9.35
N ARG A 277 -11.33 8.03 10.51
CA ARG A 277 -12.07 7.26 11.50
C ARG A 277 -13.51 7.07 11.04
N ASN A 278 -14.02 5.83 11.17
CA ASN A 278 -15.38 5.48 10.78
C ASN A 278 -16.39 6.31 11.59
N GLY A 279 -17.27 7.03 10.90
CA GLY A 279 -18.30 7.85 11.52
C GLY A 279 -17.82 9.12 12.21
N GLU A 280 -16.57 9.52 12.04
CA GLU A 280 -16.01 10.74 12.61
C GLU A 280 -15.35 11.61 11.52
N ASP A 281 -15.44 12.94 11.65
CA ASP A 281 -14.66 13.88 10.83
C ASP A 281 -13.26 14.06 11.42
N LYS A 282 -12.53 12.96 11.45
CA LYS A 282 -11.20 12.89 12.05
C LYS A 282 -10.31 11.93 11.27
N TRP A 283 -9.08 12.33 11.08
CA TRP A 283 -8.04 11.51 10.45
C TRP A 283 -6.96 11.16 11.46
N VAL A 284 -6.42 9.97 11.34
CA VAL A 284 -5.25 9.52 12.10
C VAL A 284 -4.11 9.32 11.12
N LEU A 285 -2.96 9.89 11.43
CA LEU A 285 -1.69 9.64 10.77
C LEU A 285 -0.89 8.66 11.62
N MET A 286 -0.50 7.54 11.04
CA MET A 286 0.48 6.58 11.55
C MET A 286 1.83 6.82 10.85
N TYR A 287 2.93 6.59 11.56
CA TYR A 287 4.28 6.62 11.00
C TYR A 287 5.20 5.64 11.75
N ASP A 288 6.22 5.11 11.05
CA ASP A 288 7.22 4.20 11.63
C ASP A 288 8.34 5.01 12.33
N VAL A 289 8.50 4.80 13.64
CA VAL A 289 9.58 5.41 14.42
C VAL A 289 10.79 4.49 14.39
N PHE A 290 11.54 4.51 13.30
CA PHE A 290 12.67 3.59 13.09
C PHE A 290 13.92 3.96 13.89
N SER A 291 13.96 5.14 14.47
CA SER A 291 15.09 5.62 15.31
C SER A 291 15.12 5.03 16.71
N ILE A 292 14.09 4.31 17.14
CA ILE A 292 14.00 3.66 18.46
C ILE A 292 14.17 2.15 18.38
N ARG A 293 14.43 1.52 19.53
CA ARG A 293 14.44 0.06 19.68
C ARG A 293 13.65 -0.36 20.93
N PRO A 294 12.73 -1.32 20.82
CA PRO A 294 12.25 -1.97 19.57
C PRO A 294 11.57 -0.95 18.63
N HIS A 295 11.51 -1.25 17.33
CA HIS A 295 10.72 -0.45 16.37
C HIS A 295 9.25 -0.38 16.78
N ASN A 296 8.60 0.76 16.53
CA ASN A 296 7.22 0.98 16.88
C ASN A 296 6.58 2.01 15.94
N PHE A 297 5.26 2.00 15.84
CA PHE A 297 4.51 3.08 15.17
C PHE A 297 4.19 4.21 16.15
N GLY A 298 4.31 5.44 15.67
CA GLY A 298 3.77 6.64 16.30
C GLY A 298 2.48 7.09 15.62
N PHE A 299 1.66 7.83 16.37
CA PHE A 299 0.33 8.23 15.90
C PHE A 299 0.02 9.67 16.32
N VAL A 300 -0.60 10.39 15.40
CA VAL A 300 -1.24 11.69 15.66
C VAL A 300 -2.63 11.72 15.02
N GLU A 301 -3.52 12.55 15.52
CA GLU A 301 -4.84 12.78 14.91
C GLU A 301 -5.06 14.24 14.57
N THR A 302 -5.91 14.49 13.58
CA THR A 302 -6.28 15.83 13.12
C THR A 302 -7.72 15.84 12.61
N THR A 303 -8.36 17.02 12.65
CA THR A 303 -9.66 17.28 12.01
C THR A 303 -9.55 18.29 10.87
N ASP A 304 -8.39 18.91 10.66
CA ASP A 304 -8.23 20.07 9.76
C ASP A 304 -6.91 20.07 8.98
N PHE A 305 -6.05 19.08 9.18
CA PHE A 305 -4.68 19.03 8.61
C PHE A 305 -3.85 20.32 8.85
N LYS A 306 -4.08 20.94 10.02
CA LYS A 306 -3.33 22.09 10.51
C LYS A 306 -2.90 21.86 11.97
N ASN A 307 -3.82 21.33 12.78
CA ASN A 307 -3.59 21.06 14.17
C ASN A 307 -3.54 19.55 14.40
N PHE A 308 -2.46 19.07 14.97
CA PHE A 308 -2.24 17.65 15.22
C PHE A 308 -2.16 17.39 16.73
N THR A 309 -2.84 16.34 17.18
CA THR A 309 -2.83 15.87 18.57
C THR A 309 -2.07 14.57 18.67
N HIS A 310 -1.09 14.49 19.56
CA HIS A 310 -0.30 13.29 19.77
C HIS A 310 -1.10 12.19 20.47
N LEU A 311 -1.13 11.00 19.88
CA LEU A 311 -1.79 9.80 20.43
C LEU A 311 -0.81 8.82 21.09
N GLY A 312 0.49 9.10 21.04
CA GLY A 312 1.55 8.22 21.50
C GLY A 312 1.91 7.14 20.48
N ARG A 313 2.61 6.10 20.94
CA ARG A 313 2.99 4.93 20.15
C ARG A 313 2.15 3.74 20.55
N PHE A 314 2.22 2.65 19.79
CA PHE A 314 1.60 1.39 20.23
C PHE A 314 2.07 1.01 21.61
N ASN A 315 1.12 0.74 22.52
CA ASN A 315 1.30 0.35 23.92
C ASN A 315 1.91 1.44 24.83
N GLU A 316 2.23 2.62 24.30
CA GLU A 316 2.73 3.77 25.04
C GLU A 316 1.72 4.94 25.08
N GLY A 317 0.62 4.84 24.37
CA GLY A 317 -0.48 5.80 24.30
C GLY A 317 -1.84 5.12 24.26
N VAL A 318 -2.77 5.68 23.49
CA VAL A 318 -4.12 5.13 23.32
C VAL A 318 -4.14 3.93 22.36
N MET A 319 -3.19 3.88 21.42
CA MET A 319 -3.09 2.82 20.43
C MET A 319 -2.47 1.55 21.03
N LYS A 320 -3.03 0.38 20.70
CA LYS A 320 -2.64 -0.92 21.28
C LYS A 320 -2.44 -2.00 20.23
N THR A 321 -1.46 -2.87 20.47
CA THR A 321 -1.36 -4.19 19.85
C THR A 321 -1.64 -5.26 20.91
N THR A 322 -2.30 -6.35 20.52
CA THR A 322 -2.69 -7.39 21.49
C THR A 322 -1.76 -8.60 21.47
N ASN A 323 -1.26 -8.98 20.26
CA ASN A 323 -0.50 -10.22 20.06
C ASN A 323 0.69 -10.09 19.10
N PHE A 324 1.05 -8.87 18.68
CA PHE A 324 2.23 -8.65 17.84
C PHE A 324 3.07 -7.48 18.33
N THR A 325 4.33 -7.41 17.90
CA THR A 325 5.29 -6.37 18.26
C THR A 325 6.13 -5.98 17.05
N THR A 326 6.80 -4.84 17.13
CA THR A 326 7.78 -4.40 16.11
C THR A 326 7.24 -4.37 14.67
N PRO A 327 6.02 -3.88 14.43
CA PRO A 327 5.56 -3.66 13.08
C PRO A 327 6.43 -2.60 12.42
N LYS A 328 6.58 -2.73 11.10
CA LYS A 328 7.25 -1.74 10.26
C LYS A 328 6.37 -1.39 9.10
N HIS A 329 6.45 -0.14 8.67
CA HIS A 329 5.80 0.46 7.53
C HIS A 329 4.53 -0.29 7.11
N GLY A 330 3.38 0.32 7.20
CA GLY A 330 2.10 -0.32 6.91
C GLY A 330 1.04 0.69 6.55
N ALA A 331 -0.16 0.19 6.27
CA ALA A 331 -1.31 1.00 5.95
C ALA A 331 -2.58 0.47 6.60
N ILE A 332 -3.50 1.38 6.92
CA ILE A 332 -4.80 1.05 7.52
C ILE A 332 -5.92 1.40 6.55
N ILE A 333 -6.87 0.48 6.40
CA ILE A 333 -8.08 0.69 5.61
C ILE A 333 -9.31 0.32 6.44
N SER A 334 -10.41 1.03 6.20
CA SER A 334 -11.70 0.69 6.80
C SER A 334 -12.37 -0.48 6.10
N LEU A 335 -12.97 -1.38 6.87
CA LEU A 335 -13.72 -2.53 6.41
C LEU A 335 -15.19 -2.46 6.81
N THR A 336 -16.04 -3.06 5.99
CA THR A 336 -17.39 -3.40 6.40
C THR A 336 -17.38 -4.52 7.44
N LYS A 337 -18.44 -4.63 8.25
CA LYS A 337 -18.63 -5.75 9.18
C LYS A 337 -18.47 -7.11 8.47
N LYS A 338 -19.07 -7.26 7.29
CA LYS A 338 -19.03 -8.52 6.52
C LYS A 338 -17.61 -8.90 6.09
N GLU A 339 -16.79 -7.94 5.71
CA GLU A 339 -15.40 -8.17 5.31
C GLU A 339 -14.55 -8.56 6.52
N ALA A 340 -14.70 -7.83 7.62
CA ALA A 340 -13.99 -8.10 8.86
C ALA A 340 -14.34 -9.48 9.45
N ASP A 341 -15.64 -9.81 9.56
CA ASP A 341 -16.11 -11.12 10.02
C ASP A 341 -15.57 -12.27 9.13
N ARG A 342 -15.55 -12.07 7.80
CA ARG A 342 -15.03 -13.06 6.85
C ARG A 342 -13.54 -13.29 7.06
N LEU A 343 -12.77 -12.21 7.22
CA LEU A 343 -11.33 -12.30 7.41
C LEU A 343 -10.99 -12.94 8.76
N ALA A 344 -11.65 -12.51 9.85
CA ALA A 344 -11.48 -13.10 11.17
C ALA A 344 -11.80 -14.61 11.16
N LYS A 345 -12.92 -15.01 10.54
CA LYS A 345 -13.31 -16.42 10.42
C LYS A 345 -12.28 -17.23 9.61
N HIS A 346 -11.79 -16.70 8.50
CA HIS A 346 -10.81 -17.38 7.64
C HIS A 346 -9.52 -17.71 8.40
N TRP A 347 -9.06 -16.77 9.21
CA TRP A 347 -7.82 -16.90 9.97
C TRP A 347 -8.01 -17.43 11.40
N GLY A 348 -9.23 -17.87 11.77
CA GLY A 348 -9.52 -18.44 13.09
C GLY A 348 -9.43 -17.44 14.25
N LEU A 349 -9.54 -16.12 13.97
CA LEU A 349 -9.55 -15.10 15.00
C LEU A 349 -10.93 -15.02 15.66
N ASP A 350 -11.01 -15.27 16.98
CA ASP A 350 -12.25 -15.13 17.75
C ASP A 350 -12.55 -13.64 18.06
N MET A 351 -12.99 -12.94 17.03
CA MET A 351 -13.34 -11.53 17.07
C MET A 351 -14.63 -11.31 16.27
N LYS A 352 -15.56 -10.52 16.80
CA LYS A 352 -16.84 -10.19 16.14
C LYS A 352 -16.89 -8.69 15.91
N PHE A 353 -17.36 -8.27 14.75
CA PHE A 353 -17.44 -6.86 14.35
C PHE A 353 -18.88 -6.38 14.23
#